data_b27d8f9c29eb42868254020f85f0e786
#
_entry.id   b27d8f9c29eb42868254020f85f0e786
#
_cell.length_a   1.000
_cell.length_b   1.000
_cell.length_c   1.000
_cell.angle_alpha   90.00
_cell.angle_beta   90.00
_cell.angle_gamma   90.00
#
_symmetry.space_group_name_H-M   'P 1'
#
loop_
_entity.id
_entity.type
_entity.pdbx_description
1 polymer ?
#
loop_
_entity_poly.entity_id
_entity_poly.type
_entity_poly.pdbx_seq_one_letter_code
_entity_poly.pdbx_strand_id
1 'polypeptide(L)'
;MDCAREETFVSNRVRHAIRFHIVSWLRKDGQLAARKVECFSNQGAYASHGHSICAKAMGSFAQIYPCDNMECDAWTVFSNRPVAGAMRGYGMPQATFADEANIDECAAAVGMEPLEYRMKFIMPKDFHDAFSGNTNYFDSFRACLEKGRAAMDYDRKWAEFAKDTGPIRRGIGAAPFWYNTGVYPISLETASNRMQLNLDGTVTMQCGETEIG
;
A
#
# COMPACT_ATOMS: atom_id res chain seq x y z
N MET A 1 -6.93 28.87 5.41
CA MET A 1 -5.55 29.32 5.15
C MET A 1 -5.23 28.94 3.71
N ASP A 2 -4.92 29.90 2.88
CA ASP A 2 -4.56 29.68 1.50
C ASP A 2 -3.06 29.92 1.37
N CYS A 3 -2.32 28.93 0.90
CA CYS A 3 -0.88 29.00 0.71
C CYS A 3 -0.56 29.25 -0.77
N ALA A 4 0.37 30.15 -1.04
CA ALA A 4 0.99 30.24 -2.35
C ALA A 4 1.76 28.95 -2.67
N ARG A 5 2.11 28.75 -3.95
CA ARG A 5 2.80 27.54 -4.38
C ARG A 5 4.15 27.36 -3.67
N GLU A 6 4.90 28.45 -3.57
CA GLU A 6 6.20 28.49 -2.90
C GLU A 6 6.07 28.17 -1.41
N GLU A 7 5.05 28.70 -0.74
CA GLU A 7 4.76 28.40 0.65
C GLU A 7 4.38 26.93 0.84
N THR A 8 3.63 26.35 -0.11
CA THR A 8 3.26 24.94 -0.09
C THR A 8 4.48 24.03 -0.11
N PHE A 9 5.51 24.36 -0.92
CA PHE A 9 6.73 23.55 -0.99
C PHE A 9 7.54 23.56 0.30
N VAL A 10 7.50 24.60 1.10
CA VAL A 10 8.32 24.74 2.31
C VAL A 10 7.56 24.50 3.61
N SER A 11 6.23 24.65 3.61
CA SER A 11 5.42 24.59 4.83
C SER A 11 4.55 23.34 4.93
N ASN A 12 4.18 22.71 3.82
CA ASN A 12 3.34 21.54 3.83
C ASN A 12 4.14 20.25 4.08
N ARG A 13 3.42 19.28 4.65
CA ARG A 13 3.97 17.93 4.85
C ARG A 13 4.16 17.21 3.53
N VAL A 14 5.23 16.46 3.44
CA VAL A 14 5.54 15.61 2.27
C VAL A 14 5.34 14.13 2.62
N ARG A 15 5.26 13.28 1.59
CA ARG A 15 5.22 11.83 1.78
C ARG A 15 6.55 11.36 2.38
N HIS A 16 6.50 10.42 3.32
CA HIS A 16 7.68 9.80 3.89
C HIS A 16 8.50 9.08 2.80
N ALA A 17 9.79 9.36 2.76
CA ALA A 17 10.74 8.49 2.10
C ALA A 17 11.01 7.30 3.02
N ILE A 18 10.74 6.09 2.54
CA ILE A 18 10.92 4.87 3.32
C ILE A 18 11.87 3.94 2.58
N ARG A 19 12.86 3.40 3.29
CA ARG A 19 13.73 2.33 2.83
C ARG A 19 13.28 1.03 3.48
N PHE A 20 13.06 0.02 2.66
CA PHE A 20 12.78 -1.34 3.11
C PHE A 20 13.95 -2.26 2.80
N HIS A 21 14.21 -3.18 3.71
CA HIS A 21 15.05 -4.36 3.48
C HIS A 21 14.19 -5.58 3.79
N ILE A 22 13.95 -6.41 2.78
CA ILE A 22 13.05 -7.54 2.87
C ILE A 22 13.83 -8.82 2.58
N VAL A 23 13.70 -9.79 3.46
CA VAL A 23 14.21 -11.14 3.24
C VAL A 23 13.03 -12.10 3.33
N SER A 24 12.81 -12.87 2.28
CA SER A 24 11.72 -13.85 2.19
C SER A 24 12.28 -15.25 2.03
N TRP A 25 11.80 -16.17 2.85
CA TRP A 25 12.10 -17.60 2.74
C TRP A 25 10.91 -18.32 2.14
N LEU A 26 11.18 -19.06 1.06
CA LEU A 26 10.16 -19.77 0.31
C LEU A 26 10.21 -21.27 0.59
N ARG A 27 9.06 -21.89 0.65
CA ARG A 27 8.92 -23.36 0.55
C ARG A 27 9.21 -23.79 -0.89
N LYS A 28 9.42 -25.09 -1.10
CA LYS A 28 9.71 -25.65 -2.45
C LYS A 28 8.60 -25.39 -3.47
N ASP A 29 7.36 -25.23 -3.02
CA ASP A 29 6.20 -24.92 -3.86
C ASP A 29 6.01 -23.42 -4.14
N GLY A 30 6.88 -22.59 -3.55
CA GLY A 30 6.90 -21.14 -3.68
C GLY A 30 6.15 -20.38 -2.58
N GLN A 31 5.45 -21.07 -1.66
CA GLN A 31 4.76 -20.40 -0.57
C GLN A 31 5.76 -19.71 0.38
N LEU A 32 5.39 -18.53 0.88
CA LEU A 32 6.13 -17.84 1.92
C LEU A 32 6.14 -18.66 3.22
N ALA A 33 7.32 -19.03 3.67
CA ALA A 33 7.52 -19.73 4.95
C ALA A 33 7.86 -18.78 6.09
N ALA A 34 8.65 -17.75 5.78
CA ALA A 34 9.01 -16.70 6.72
C ALA A 34 9.35 -15.41 5.96
N ARG A 35 9.22 -14.29 6.66
CA ARG A 35 9.64 -12.97 6.18
C ARG A 35 10.29 -12.17 7.29
N LYS A 36 11.36 -11.46 6.96
CA LYS A 36 11.91 -10.38 7.78
C LYS A 36 11.85 -9.09 6.99
N VAL A 37 11.27 -8.06 7.60
CA VAL A 37 11.11 -6.74 7.00
C VAL A 37 11.70 -5.69 7.93
N GLU A 38 12.71 -4.98 7.46
CA GLU A 38 13.28 -3.83 8.13
C GLU A 38 12.87 -2.55 7.39
N CYS A 39 12.40 -1.56 8.14
CA CYS A 39 11.84 -0.32 7.62
C CYS A 39 12.51 0.89 8.26
N PHE A 40 13.08 1.78 7.45
CA PHE A 40 13.62 3.06 7.89
C PHE A 40 12.82 4.19 7.25
N SER A 41 11.99 4.85 8.05
CA SER A 41 11.10 5.93 7.61
C SER A 41 11.67 7.28 8.01
N ASN A 42 11.97 8.13 7.01
CA ASN A 42 12.45 9.47 7.25
C ASN A 42 11.28 10.42 7.48
N GLN A 43 11.17 10.97 8.69
CA GLN A 43 10.10 11.90 9.03
C GLN A 43 10.46 13.38 8.91
N GLY A 44 11.69 13.69 8.48
CA GLY A 44 12.16 15.06 8.37
C GLY A 44 12.55 15.68 9.70
N ALA A 45 12.49 17.01 9.82
CA ALA A 45 12.99 17.75 10.96
C ALA A 45 12.09 17.69 12.21
N TYR A 46 10.83 17.38 12.05
CA TYR A 46 9.86 17.36 13.14
C TYR A 46 9.02 16.10 13.15
N ALA A 47 8.73 15.61 14.33
CA ALA A 47 7.75 14.54 14.50
C ALA A 47 6.36 15.03 14.10
N SER A 48 5.68 14.25 13.28
CA SER A 48 4.28 14.44 12.92
C SER A 48 3.56 13.09 13.14
N HIS A 49 3.19 12.41 12.08
CA HIS A 49 2.56 11.09 12.14
C HIS A 49 3.56 9.95 11.84
N GLY A 50 4.87 10.21 11.89
CA GLY A 50 5.90 9.30 11.38
C GLY A 50 5.81 7.88 11.91
N HIS A 51 5.69 7.69 13.22
CA HIS A 51 5.57 6.36 13.83
C HIS A 51 4.29 5.62 13.41
N SER A 52 3.14 6.30 13.37
CA SER A 52 1.86 5.70 12.97
C SER A 52 1.86 5.31 11.48
N ILE A 53 2.46 6.15 10.63
CA ILE A 53 2.60 5.87 9.20
C ILE A 53 3.51 4.67 8.97
N CYS A 54 4.61 4.59 9.72
CA CYS A 54 5.54 3.47 9.65
C CYS A 54 4.88 2.17 10.12
N ALA A 55 4.17 2.19 11.25
CA ALA A 55 3.42 1.04 11.76
C ALA A 55 2.33 0.57 10.77
N LYS A 56 1.61 1.51 10.14
CA LYS A 56 0.61 1.20 9.11
C LYS A 56 1.26 0.54 7.89
N ALA A 57 2.39 1.06 7.43
CA ALA A 57 3.16 0.48 6.33
C ALA A 57 3.60 -0.97 6.63
N MET A 58 4.12 -1.22 7.84
CA MET A 58 4.58 -2.55 8.24
C MET A 58 3.44 -3.56 8.33
N GLY A 59 2.27 -3.14 8.83
CA GLY A 59 1.09 -4.01 8.92
C GLY A 59 0.59 -4.54 7.58
N SER A 60 0.99 -3.95 6.45
CA SER A 60 0.55 -4.40 5.13
C SER A 60 1.19 -5.70 4.66
N PHE A 61 2.40 -5.99 5.09
CA PHE A 61 3.16 -7.16 4.62
C PHE A 61 2.54 -8.52 5.00
N ALA A 62 1.71 -8.55 6.05
CA ALA A 62 1.01 -9.75 6.49
C ALA A 62 -0.35 -9.97 5.79
N GLN A 63 -0.85 -8.95 5.08
CA GLN A 63 -2.27 -8.90 4.71
C GLN A 63 -2.60 -9.43 3.33
N ILE A 64 -1.68 -9.35 2.37
CA ILE A 64 -1.96 -9.77 0.99
C ILE A 64 -1.47 -11.19 0.73
N TYR A 65 -0.29 -11.51 1.20
CA TYR A 65 0.32 -12.83 1.02
C TYR A 65 0.54 -13.49 2.37
N PRO A 66 -0.25 -14.52 2.73
CA PRO A 66 -0.12 -15.21 3.99
C PRO A 66 1.30 -15.71 4.24
N CYS A 67 1.82 -15.42 5.44
CA CYS A 67 3.13 -15.85 5.89
C CYS A 67 3.04 -16.29 7.34
N ASP A 68 3.43 -17.52 7.64
CA ASP A 68 3.30 -18.11 8.98
C ASP A 68 4.24 -17.47 10.02
N ASN A 69 5.39 -16.96 9.56
CA ASN A 69 6.41 -16.41 10.42
C ASN A 69 6.89 -15.06 9.88
N MET A 70 6.62 -14.00 10.64
CA MET A 70 6.99 -12.66 10.24
C MET A 70 7.70 -11.92 11.37
N GLU A 71 8.84 -11.30 11.03
CA GLU A 71 9.55 -10.35 11.86
C GLU A 71 9.57 -8.99 11.17
N CYS A 72 9.11 -7.96 11.89
CA CYS A 72 9.00 -6.62 11.36
C CYS A 72 9.65 -5.61 12.31
N ASP A 73 10.77 -5.01 11.89
CA ASP A 73 11.44 -3.95 12.60
C ASP A 73 11.29 -2.63 11.88
N ALA A 74 10.84 -1.60 12.60
CA ALA A 74 10.56 -0.31 12.00
C ALA A 74 11.15 0.85 12.81
N TRP A 75 11.86 1.74 12.13
CA TRP A 75 12.44 2.93 12.71
C TRP A 75 11.94 4.18 11.99
N THR A 76 11.53 5.18 12.76
CA THR A 76 11.33 6.54 12.27
C THR A 76 12.54 7.38 12.64
N VAL A 77 13.14 8.04 11.66
CA VAL A 77 14.38 8.79 11.84
C VAL A 77 14.17 10.26 11.53
N PHE A 78 14.78 11.12 12.34
CA PHE A 78 14.84 12.54 12.07
C PHE A 78 15.93 12.86 11.02
N SER A 79 15.70 13.92 10.27
CA SER A 79 16.66 14.48 9.34
C SER A 79 16.43 15.98 9.15
N ASN A 80 17.36 16.68 8.49
CA ASN A 80 17.25 18.09 8.13
C ASN A 80 16.41 18.34 6.84
N ARG A 81 15.51 17.42 6.50
CA ARG A 81 14.59 17.55 5.36
C ARG A 81 13.25 18.15 5.80
N PRO A 82 12.42 18.62 4.84
CA PRO A 82 11.04 19.02 5.14
C PRO A 82 10.30 17.94 5.92
N VAL A 83 9.39 18.37 6.79
CA VAL A 83 8.62 17.43 7.62
C VAL A 83 7.74 16.54 6.76
N ALA A 84 7.85 15.25 7.00
CA ALA A 84 6.95 14.28 6.43
C ALA A 84 5.72 14.07 7.34
N GLY A 85 4.58 13.75 6.75
CA GLY A 85 3.35 13.56 7.52
C GLY A 85 2.31 12.76 6.75
N ALA A 86 1.07 12.86 7.22
CA ALA A 86 -0.04 12.18 6.58
C ALA A 86 -0.17 12.61 5.11
N MET A 87 -0.04 11.66 4.23
CA MET A 87 -0.24 11.81 2.80
C MET A 87 -1.10 10.63 2.34
N ARG A 88 -2.01 10.87 1.40
CA ARG A 88 -2.95 9.87 0.87
C ARG A 88 -2.31 8.48 0.71
N GLY A 89 -2.91 7.47 1.37
CA GLY A 89 -2.36 6.11 1.46
C GLY A 89 -1.57 5.82 2.73
N TYR A 90 -1.14 6.84 3.50
CA TYR A 90 -0.60 6.75 4.87
C TYR A 90 0.46 5.64 5.07
N GLY A 91 1.45 5.60 4.16
CA GLY A 91 2.52 4.60 4.15
C GLY A 91 2.26 3.36 3.26
N MET A 92 1.01 3.07 2.95
CA MET A 92 0.66 1.91 2.12
C MET A 92 1.26 1.95 0.70
N PRO A 93 1.30 3.10 -0.02
CA PRO A 93 1.90 3.12 -1.35
C PRO A 93 3.38 2.70 -1.34
N GLN A 94 4.14 3.12 -0.33
CA GLN A 94 5.55 2.76 -0.18
C GLN A 94 5.71 1.27 0.14
N ALA A 95 4.91 0.77 1.09
CA ALA A 95 4.95 -0.63 1.50
C ALA A 95 4.48 -1.56 0.38
N THR A 96 3.38 -1.22 -0.30
CA THR A 96 2.88 -2.01 -1.42
C THR A 96 3.90 -2.09 -2.55
N PHE A 97 4.56 -0.99 -2.89
CA PHE A 97 5.63 -1.02 -3.90
C PHE A 97 6.76 -1.98 -3.50
N ALA A 98 7.21 -1.92 -2.25
CA ALA A 98 8.29 -2.77 -1.75
C ALA A 98 7.86 -4.25 -1.67
N ASP A 99 6.65 -4.51 -1.20
CA ASP A 99 6.09 -5.85 -1.09
C ASP A 99 5.93 -6.50 -2.46
N GLU A 100 5.27 -5.81 -3.39
CA GLU A 100 5.00 -6.33 -4.72
C GLU A 100 6.27 -6.53 -5.54
N ALA A 101 7.30 -5.68 -5.35
CA ALA A 101 8.62 -5.90 -5.94
C ALA A 101 9.28 -7.16 -5.37
N ASN A 102 9.20 -7.40 -4.06
CA ASN A 102 9.72 -8.62 -3.45
C ASN A 102 8.93 -9.86 -3.88
N ILE A 103 7.63 -9.76 -4.11
CA ILE A 103 6.80 -10.84 -4.65
C ILE A 103 7.23 -11.22 -6.08
N ASP A 104 7.60 -10.24 -6.92
CA ASP A 104 8.17 -10.53 -8.24
C ASP A 104 9.50 -11.29 -8.13
N GLU A 105 10.36 -10.91 -7.18
CA GLU A 105 11.61 -11.65 -6.89
C GLU A 105 11.33 -13.05 -6.38
N CYS A 106 10.32 -13.23 -5.53
CA CYS A 106 9.89 -14.55 -5.05
C CYS A 106 9.39 -15.44 -6.21
N ALA A 107 8.59 -14.89 -7.09
CA ALA A 107 8.11 -15.59 -8.28
C ALA A 107 9.26 -16.03 -9.18
N ALA A 108 10.21 -15.13 -9.45
CA ALA A 108 11.41 -15.41 -10.23
C ALA A 108 12.27 -16.50 -9.59
N ALA A 109 12.44 -16.50 -8.27
CA ALA A 109 13.24 -17.47 -7.54
C ALA A 109 12.71 -18.90 -7.66
N VAL A 110 11.40 -19.08 -7.87
CA VAL A 110 10.77 -20.40 -8.07
C VAL A 110 10.40 -20.67 -9.53
N GLY A 111 10.82 -19.79 -10.46
CA GLY A 111 10.56 -19.95 -11.89
C GLY A 111 9.09 -19.83 -12.29
N MET A 112 8.30 -19.08 -11.52
CA MET A 112 6.88 -18.88 -11.76
C MET A 112 6.63 -17.49 -12.38
N GLU A 113 5.64 -17.41 -13.28
CA GLU A 113 5.20 -16.14 -13.85
C GLU A 113 4.60 -15.25 -12.70
N PRO A 114 4.92 -13.95 -12.62
CA PRO A 114 4.54 -13.11 -11.49
C PRO A 114 3.04 -13.03 -11.20
N LEU A 115 2.18 -12.99 -12.22
CA LEU A 115 0.73 -12.98 -12.00
C LEU A 115 0.22 -14.35 -11.54
N GLU A 116 0.75 -15.45 -12.08
CA GLU A 116 0.43 -16.80 -11.62
C GLU A 116 0.84 -17.03 -10.16
N TYR A 117 2.00 -16.49 -9.77
CA TYR A 117 2.45 -16.52 -8.37
C TYR A 117 1.42 -15.83 -7.46
N ARG A 118 1.00 -14.62 -7.84
CA ARG A 118 -0.02 -13.87 -7.10
C ARG A 118 -1.34 -14.63 -7.02
N MET A 119 -1.84 -15.13 -8.15
CA MET A 119 -3.08 -15.90 -8.19
C MET A 119 -3.03 -17.15 -7.31
N LYS A 120 -1.87 -17.76 -7.16
CA LYS A 120 -1.70 -18.96 -6.36
C LYS A 120 -1.63 -18.65 -4.85
N PHE A 121 -0.94 -17.59 -4.45
CA PHE A 121 -0.58 -17.34 -3.05
C PHE A 121 -1.27 -16.13 -2.42
N ILE A 122 -2.08 -15.39 -3.17
CA ILE A 122 -2.86 -14.29 -2.60
C ILE A 122 -3.82 -14.81 -1.52
N MET A 123 -4.05 -13.99 -0.49
CA MET A 123 -4.87 -14.38 0.65
C MET A 123 -6.26 -14.88 0.17
N PRO A 124 -6.69 -16.06 0.65
CA PRO A 124 -7.99 -16.61 0.28
C PRO A 124 -9.12 -15.92 1.05
N LYS A 125 -10.35 -16.18 0.60
CA LYS A 125 -11.53 -15.86 1.40
C LYS A 125 -11.44 -16.53 2.78
N ASP A 126 -11.97 -15.83 3.79
CA ASP A 126 -12.02 -16.26 5.20
C ASP A 126 -10.62 -16.40 5.87
N PHE A 127 -9.57 -15.90 5.22
CA PHE A 127 -8.26 -15.80 5.85
C PHE A 127 -8.29 -14.80 7.01
N HIS A 128 -7.85 -15.24 8.19
CA HIS A 128 -7.66 -14.40 9.35
C HIS A 128 -6.17 -14.07 9.51
N ASP A 129 -5.83 -12.80 9.40
CA ASP A 129 -4.48 -12.33 9.69
C ASP A 129 -4.32 -12.07 11.20
N ALA A 130 -3.56 -12.94 11.85
CA ALA A 130 -3.33 -12.84 13.30
C ALA A 130 -2.53 -11.59 13.70
N PHE A 131 -1.74 -11.00 12.79
CA PHE A 131 -0.95 -9.81 13.06
C PHE A 131 -1.81 -8.55 13.15
N SER A 132 -2.70 -8.34 12.20
CA SER A 132 -3.61 -7.19 12.19
C SER A 132 -4.95 -7.44 12.87
N GLY A 133 -5.30 -8.71 13.12
CA GLY A 133 -6.61 -9.13 13.62
C GLY A 133 -7.75 -9.01 12.59
N ASN A 134 -7.42 -8.76 11.32
CA ASN A 134 -8.41 -8.62 10.26
C ASN A 134 -8.76 -9.97 9.64
N THR A 135 -10.02 -10.10 9.20
CA THR A 135 -10.47 -11.25 8.43
C THR A 135 -10.90 -10.81 7.04
N ASN A 136 -10.43 -11.52 6.03
CA ASN A 136 -10.83 -11.30 4.64
C ASN A 136 -12.07 -12.14 4.34
N TYR A 137 -13.25 -11.54 4.32
CA TYR A 137 -14.52 -12.22 4.09
C TYR A 137 -14.86 -12.45 2.60
N PHE A 138 -14.04 -11.94 1.68
CA PHE A 138 -14.35 -11.92 0.25
C PHE A 138 -13.17 -12.41 -0.58
N ASP A 139 -13.44 -13.00 -1.74
CA ASP A 139 -12.42 -13.35 -2.75
C ASP A 139 -12.20 -12.22 -3.76
N SER A 140 -12.23 -10.99 -3.29
CA SER A 140 -12.17 -9.79 -4.14
C SER A 140 -10.80 -9.59 -4.80
N PHE A 141 -9.71 -9.97 -4.15
CA PHE A 141 -8.37 -9.86 -4.75
C PHE A 141 -8.23 -10.71 -6.00
N ARG A 142 -8.62 -11.97 -5.90
CA ARG A 142 -8.59 -12.90 -7.03
C ARG A 142 -9.47 -12.39 -8.17
N ALA A 143 -10.69 -11.99 -7.86
CA ALA A 143 -11.61 -11.43 -8.83
C ALA A 143 -11.08 -10.16 -9.51
N CYS A 144 -10.38 -9.28 -8.78
CA CYS A 144 -9.73 -8.10 -9.35
C CYS A 144 -8.60 -8.48 -10.29
N LEU A 145 -7.74 -9.43 -9.90
CA LEU A 145 -6.64 -9.90 -10.75
C LEU A 145 -7.16 -10.57 -12.02
N GLU A 146 -8.19 -11.43 -11.93
CA GLU A 146 -8.81 -12.09 -13.09
C GLU A 146 -9.42 -11.08 -14.06
N LYS A 147 -10.17 -10.10 -13.55
CA LYS A 147 -10.73 -9.03 -14.39
C LYS A 147 -9.66 -8.17 -15.02
N GLY A 148 -8.61 -7.82 -14.26
CA GLY A 148 -7.46 -7.07 -14.77
C GLY A 148 -6.72 -7.84 -15.86
N ARG A 149 -6.44 -9.12 -15.63
CA ARG A 149 -5.82 -10.04 -16.62
C ARG A 149 -6.58 -10.03 -17.94
N ALA A 150 -7.89 -10.20 -17.88
CA ALA A 150 -8.74 -10.19 -19.06
C ALA A 150 -8.80 -8.82 -19.75
N ALA A 151 -9.04 -7.74 -19.00
CA ALA A 151 -9.17 -6.38 -19.53
C ALA A 151 -7.89 -5.87 -20.20
N MET A 152 -6.74 -6.29 -19.69
CA MET A 152 -5.41 -5.90 -20.22
C MET A 152 -4.91 -6.80 -21.32
N ASP A 153 -5.60 -7.89 -21.63
CA ASP A 153 -5.09 -8.95 -22.53
C ASP A 153 -3.67 -9.39 -22.11
N TYR A 154 -3.56 -9.68 -20.81
CA TYR A 154 -2.28 -9.84 -20.12
C TYR A 154 -1.43 -10.95 -20.73
N ASP A 155 -2.00 -12.14 -20.91
CA ASP A 155 -1.23 -13.33 -21.32
C ASP A 155 -0.60 -13.17 -22.71
N ARG A 156 -1.38 -12.62 -23.64
CA ARG A 156 -0.86 -12.34 -24.99
C ARG A 156 0.25 -11.30 -24.95
N LYS A 157 0.03 -10.18 -24.22
CA LYS A 157 1.02 -9.10 -24.10
C LYS A 157 2.27 -9.55 -23.36
N TRP A 158 2.15 -10.37 -22.33
CA TRP A 158 3.27 -10.94 -21.60
C TRP A 158 4.16 -11.76 -22.56
N ALA A 159 3.56 -12.69 -23.32
CA ALA A 159 4.28 -13.51 -24.27
C ALA A 159 4.87 -12.71 -25.46
N GLU A 160 4.20 -11.63 -25.88
CA GLU A 160 4.67 -10.74 -26.94
C GLU A 160 5.85 -9.90 -26.46
N PHE A 161 5.73 -9.22 -25.32
CA PHE A 161 6.72 -8.27 -24.82
C PHE A 161 8.01 -8.96 -24.35
N ALA A 162 7.93 -10.20 -23.87
CA ALA A 162 9.10 -11.01 -23.55
C ALA A 162 10.06 -11.22 -24.75
N LYS A 163 9.56 -11.03 -25.96
CA LYS A 163 10.34 -11.18 -27.21
C LYS A 163 11.00 -9.88 -27.68
N ASP A 164 10.73 -8.77 -27.03
CA ASP A 164 11.28 -7.47 -27.41
C ASP A 164 12.81 -7.45 -27.22
N THR A 165 13.57 -7.23 -28.29
CA THR A 165 15.04 -7.21 -28.29
C THR A 165 15.63 -5.86 -28.69
N GLY A 166 14.82 -4.93 -29.17
CA GLY A 166 15.23 -3.59 -29.64
C GLY A 166 15.59 -2.62 -28.51
N PRO A 167 15.93 -1.39 -28.81
CA PRO A 167 16.24 -0.35 -27.81
C PRO A 167 14.98 0.06 -26.99
N ILE A 168 13.80 -0.14 -27.54
CA ILE A 168 12.53 0.08 -26.85
C ILE A 168 12.04 -1.28 -26.35
N ARG A 169 11.80 -1.36 -25.04
CA ARG A 169 11.25 -2.54 -24.36
C ARG A 169 9.88 -2.22 -23.83
N ARG A 170 8.94 -3.15 -24.04
CA ARG A 170 7.60 -3.07 -23.44
C ARG A 170 7.53 -4.06 -22.30
N GLY A 171 6.68 -3.77 -21.32
CA GLY A 171 6.40 -4.64 -20.19
C GLY A 171 4.94 -4.54 -19.78
N ILE A 172 4.45 -5.56 -19.15
CA ILE A 172 3.14 -5.59 -18.50
C ILE A 172 3.32 -6.24 -17.14
N GLY A 173 2.63 -5.73 -16.14
CA GLY A 173 2.65 -6.26 -14.78
C GLY A 173 1.31 -6.04 -14.09
N ALA A 174 1.12 -6.74 -12.99
CA ALA A 174 -0.06 -6.61 -12.14
C ALA A 174 0.38 -6.64 -10.68
N ALA A 175 -0.14 -5.71 -9.88
CA ALA A 175 0.12 -5.63 -8.46
C ALA A 175 -1.20 -5.35 -7.73
N PRO A 176 -1.71 -6.24 -6.89
CA PRO A 176 -2.84 -5.97 -6.03
C PRO A 176 -2.41 -5.09 -4.86
N PHE A 177 -3.32 -4.31 -4.35
CA PHE A 177 -3.09 -3.58 -3.12
C PHE A 177 -4.33 -3.61 -2.24
N TRP A 178 -4.12 -3.36 -0.95
CA TRP A 178 -5.16 -3.32 0.03
C TRP A 178 -5.02 -2.07 0.89
N TYR A 179 -6.15 -1.47 1.21
CA TYR A 179 -6.20 -0.33 2.11
C TYR A 179 -7.51 -0.33 2.88
N ASN A 180 -7.44 -0.36 4.21
CA ASN A 180 -8.64 -0.29 5.03
C ASN A 180 -9.17 1.14 5.11
N THR A 181 -10.47 1.26 5.12
CA THR A 181 -11.18 2.50 5.40
C THR A 181 -11.14 2.77 6.90
N GLY A 182 -10.89 4.02 7.27
CA GLY A 182 -10.86 4.46 8.66
C GLY A 182 -9.56 4.14 9.41
N VAL A 183 -9.47 4.58 10.66
CA VAL A 183 -8.33 4.32 11.58
C VAL A 183 -8.69 3.16 12.51
N TYR A 184 -8.88 1.99 11.94
CA TYR A 184 -9.14 0.78 12.70
C TYR A 184 -7.82 0.20 13.28
N PRO A 185 -7.78 -0.32 14.51
CA PRO A 185 -8.90 -0.41 15.47
C PRO A 185 -9.05 0.80 16.41
N ILE A 186 -8.31 1.87 16.21
CA ILE A 186 -8.19 3.00 17.15
C ILE A 186 -9.49 3.84 17.19
N SER A 187 -10.26 3.86 16.11
CA SER A 187 -11.57 4.54 16.00
C SER A 187 -11.53 6.02 16.42
N LEU A 188 -10.52 6.75 15.91
CA LEU A 188 -10.32 8.17 16.23
C LEU A 188 -11.02 9.11 15.26
N GLU A 189 -11.71 8.60 14.27
CA GLU A 189 -12.40 9.43 13.28
C GLU A 189 -13.59 10.14 13.90
N THR A 190 -13.56 11.44 13.81
CA THR A 190 -14.67 12.32 14.17
C THR A 190 -14.92 13.28 13.03
N ALA A 191 -16.16 13.48 12.68
CA ALA A 191 -16.60 14.51 11.74
C ALA A 191 -17.70 15.33 12.35
N SER A 192 -17.76 16.59 11.96
CA SER A 192 -18.81 17.52 12.39
C SER A 192 -19.42 18.21 11.19
N ASN A 193 -20.73 18.36 11.22
CA ASN A 193 -21.47 19.06 10.18
C ASN A 193 -22.17 20.28 10.79
N ARG A 194 -22.11 21.41 10.11
CA ARG A 194 -22.91 22.59 10.40
C ARG A 194 -23.78 22.91 9.21
N MET A 195 -25.06 23.05 9.43
CA MET A 195 -26.04 23.42 8.42
C MET A 195 -26.67 24.77 8.75
N GLN A 196 -26.88 25.58 7.73
CA GLN A 196 -27.55 26.88 7.81
C GLN A 196 -28.61 26.95 6.71
N LEU A 197 -29.83 27.21 7.11
CA LEU A 197 -30.90 27.56 6.17
C LEU A 197 -30.78 29.06 5.86
N ASN A 198 -30.65 29.41 4.61
CA ASN A 198 -30.54 30.77 4.13
C ASN A 198 -31.96 31.36 3.87
N LEU A 199 -32.05 32.68 3.82
CA LEU A 199 -33.35 33.38 3.64
C LEU A 199 -33.96 33.13 2.24
N ASP A 200 -33.18 32.74 1.27
CA ASP A 200 -33.61 32.37 -0.10
C ASP A 200 -34.09 30.91 -0.20
N GLY A 201 -34.12 30.19 0.92
CA GLY A 201 -34.53 28.78 0.97
C GLY A 201 -33.43 27.78 0.60
N THR A 202 -32.20 28.22 0.31
CA THR A 202 -31.07 27.34 0.11
C THR A 202 -30.46 26.88 1.44
N VAL A 203 -29.70 25.78 1.41
CA VAL A 203 -28.98 25.26 2.59
C VAL A 203 -27.50 25.32 2.34
N THR A 204 -26.76 25.96 3.22
CA THR A 204 -25.30 25.90 3.28
C THR A 204 -24.90 24.83 4.26
N MET A 205 -24.11 23.86 3.81
CA MET A 205 -23.54 22.81 4.66
C MET A 205 -22.02 22.94 4.72
N GLN A 206 -21.49 23.02 5.94
CA GLN A 206 -20.08 22.90 6.22
C GLN A 206 -19.83 21.49 6.75
N CYS A 207 -19.05 20.70 6.04
CA CYS A 207 -18.80 19.29 6.33
C CYS A 207 -17.34 19.10 6.74
N GLY A 208 -17.12 18.37 7.82
CA GLY A 208 -15.78 18.00 8.29
C GLY A 208 -15.25 16.72 7.68
N GLU A 209 -16.05 16.00 6.93
CA GLU A 209 -15.63 14.78 6.22
C GLU A 209 -14.90 15.18 4.95
N THR A 210 -13.67 14.67 4.83
CA THR A 210 -12.81 15.04 3.71
C THR A 210 -12.70 13.86 2.74
N GLU A 211 -13.14 14.09 1.50
CA GLU A 211 -12.87 13.15 0.40
C GLU A 211 -11.44 13.35 -0.11
N ILE A 212 -10.71 12.25 -0.21
CA ILE A 212 -9.32 12.25 -0.70
C ILE A 212 -9.12 11.43 -1.98
N GLY A 213 -10.21 11.10 -2.62
CA GLY A 213 -10.27 10.41 -3.93
C GLY A 213 -10.40 8.91 -3.91
#